data_24daac63f31f9c3139705fafd5cd8716
#
_entry.id   24daac63f31f9c3139705fafd5cd8716
#
_cell.length_a   1.000
_cell.length_b   1.000
_cell.length_c   1.000
_cell.angle_alpha   90.00
_cell.angle_beta   90.00
_cell.angle_gamma   90.00
#
_symmetry.space_group_name_H-M   'P 1'
#
loop_
_entity.id
_entity.type
_entity.pdbx_description
1 polymer ?
#
loop_
_entity_poly.entity_id
_entity_poly.type
_entity_poly.pdbx_seq_one_letter_code
_entity_poly.pdbx_strand_id
1 'polypeptide(L)'
;MIGPERIVVAGASLAGLRAAEALRDEGFDGELTLIGDEPHAPYDRPPLSKAVLSGWLPTDRTVLPRARNIDARWLLGSPATGVDLAARRVALADGREVPYHRLLIATGTRARPWPRQQGGDLHGVHVLRSRDDADRLRAALAAGPGRVLVIGAGFTGGEVASVCRDLGLDVTVTHRGGAPLASALGGVIGDAVTRWYRDAGVDLRLGTTVRTLEGDAHGRLRRAVLADGTVVEAEVAVVAAGALANTEWLNGSGLAADARGVVCDASCRALTVDGTPVADVFAAGDVARWPHPLYPGQLLRLDHWDNAVAQARTAAHNMAHGSRAPRTHDPLPAFWSNQFGVNLKCVGLPALADQVVLTQGSLDQRQFVAAYGRRGRLIASVAVDSPRVLDGYAALIEAGAPFPPVLNATDGPGRADPLDPAFPRPADPAPGDPSMPPTPPASSAPSPQPDPSASSAPSVLAGHE
;
A
#
# COMPACT_ATOMS: atom_id res chain seq x y z
N MET A 1 13.26 22.94 35.32
CA MET A 1 13.76 21.71 34.67
C MET A 1 12.81 21.42 33.51
N ILE A 2 13.32 21.37 32.28
CA ILE A 2 12.55 20.93 31.12
C ILE A 2 12.34 19.43 31.34
N GLY A 3 11.09 18.97 31.41
CA GLY A 3 10.78 17.53 31.56
C GLY A 3 11.34 16.71 30.39
N PRO A 4 11.37 15.37 30.50
CA PRO A 4 11.87 14.50 29.44
C PRO A 4 11.13 14.75 28.14
N GLU A 5 11.85 14.66 27.03
CA GLU A 5 11.24 14.79 25.70
C GLU A 5 10.20 13.67 25.49
N ARG A 6 9.06 14.00 24.86
CA ARG A 6 7.95 13.06 24.65
C ARG A 6 7.70 12.81 23.18
N ILE A 7 7.73 11.55 22.78
CA ILE A 7 7.32 11.12 21.45
C ILE A 7 6.05 10.29 21.56
N VAL A 8 5.05 10.65 20.75
CA VAL A 8 3.81 9.89 20.59
C VAL A 8 3.80 9.25 19.20
N VAL A 9 3.49 7.97 19.17
CA VAL A 9 3.25 7.19 17.96
C VAL A 9 1.77 6.82 17.91
N ALA A 10 1.02 7.46 17.01
CA ALA A 10 -0.38 7.12 16.75
C ALA A 10 -0.44 5.99 15.72
N GLY A 11 -0.67 4.77 16.19
CA GLY A 11 -0.65 3.53 15.43
C GLY A 11 0.29 2.50 16.06
N ALA A 12 -0.25 1.51 16.79
CA ALA A 12 0.51 0.49 17.51
C ALA A 12 0.60 -0.83 16.73
N SER A 13 0.80 -0.76 15.39
CA SER A 13 1.00 -1.93 14.53
C SER A 13 2.46 -1.98 14.03
N LEU A 14 2.74 -2.62 12.88
CA LEU A 14 4.09 -2.84 12.35
C LEU A 14 4.93 -1.56 12.29
N ALA A 15 4.45 -0.52 11.60
CA ALA A 15 5.20 0.74 11.46
C ALA A 15 5.48 1.40 12.82
N GLY A 16 4.47 1.44 13.72
CA GLY A 16 4.64 2.00 15.07
C GLY A 16 5.64 1.21 15.92
N LEU A 17 5.58 -0.13 15.89
CA LEU A 17 6.55 -0.98 16.58
C LEU A 17 7.97 -0.74 16.08
N ARG A 18 8.19 -0.77 14.75
CA ARG A 18 9.51 -0.59 14.14
C ARG A 18 10.06 0.83 14.33
N ALA A 19 9.18 1.85 14.36
CA ALA A 19 9.59 3.21 14.70
C ALA A 19 10.02 3.32 16.16
N ALA A 20 9.29 2.70 17.08
CA ALA A 20 9.63 2.70 18.51
C ALA A 20 10.99 2.01 18.78
N GLU A 21 11.24 0.87 18.13
CA GLU A 21 12.54 0.19 18.18
C GLU A 21 13.65 1.08 17.62
N ALA A 22 13.43 1.66 16.43
CA ALA A 22 14.41 2.52 15.77
C ALA A 22 14.71 3.79 16.57
N LEU A 23 13.72 4.42 17.22
CA LEU A 23 13.95 5.56 18.12
C LEU A 23 14.90 5.22 19.25
N ARG A 24 14.74 4.02 19.85
CA ARG A 24 15.67 3.55 20.90
C ARG A 24 17.06 3.23 20.35
N ASP A 25 17.16 2.71 19.12
CA ASP A 25 18.44 2.47 18.43
C ASP A 25 19.17 3.77 18.09
N GLU A 26 18.43 4.84 17.75
CA GLU A 26 18.96 6.19 17.50
C GLU A 26 19.25 6.97 18.81
N GLY A 27 19.12 6.33 19.98
CA GLY A 27 19.51 6.90 21.28
C GLY A 27 18.45 7.78 21.95
N PHE A 28 17.20 7.78 21.48
CA PHE A 28 16.12 8.48 22.17
C PHE A 28 15.80 7.80 23.50
N ASP A 29 16.01 8.50 24.63
CA ASP A 29 15.82 8.03 26.01
C ASP A 29 14.59 8.65 26.71
N GLY A 30 13.87 9.55 26.03
CA GLY A 30 12.69 10.22 26.54
C GLY A 30 11.44 9.32 26.65
N GLU A 31 10.32 9.92 27.05
CA GLU A 31 9.03 9.24 27.17
C GLU A 31 8.49 8.84 25.80
N LEU A 32 8.14 7.56 25.62
CA LEU A 32 7.56 7.02 24.40
C LEU A 32 6.17 6.45 24.69
N THR A 33 5.16 6.93 23.95
CA THR A 33 3.79 6.42 24.06
C THR A 33 3.31 5.94 22.69
N LEU A 34 2.83 4.68 22.62
CA LEU A 34 2.17 4.11 21.44
C LEU A 34 0.67 4.03 21.67
N ILE A 35 -0.11 4.56 20.73
CA ILE A 35 -1.57 4.58 20.75
C ILE A 35 -2.07 3.62 19.66
N GLY A 36 -2.96 2.69 19.99
CA GLY A 36 -3.57 1.73 19.07
C GLY A 36 -5.07 1.63 19.26
N ASP A 37 -5.82 1.56 18.16
CA ASP A 37 -7.27 1.32 18.17
C ASP A 37 -7.61 -0.14 18.44
N GLU A 38 -6.77 -1.07 18.00
CA GLU A 38 -6.93 -2.50 18.30
C GLU A 38 -6.42 -2.83 19.72
N PRO A 39 -7.09 -3.75 20.46
CA PRO A 39 -6.66 -4.16 21.81
C PRO A 39 -5.46 -5.13 21.79
N HIS A 40 -4.96 -5.46 20.62
CA HIS A 40 -3.93 -6.47 20.41
C HIS A 40 -2.52 -5.86 20.42
N ALA A 41 -1.54 -6.62 20.95
CA ALA A 41 -0.14 -6.34 20.71
C ALA A 41 0.16 -6.34 19.19
N PRO A 42 1.19 -5.60 18.72
CA PRO A 42 1.56 -5.61 17.30
C PRO A 42 1.69 -7.01 16.73
N TYR A 43 1.08 -7.26 15.58
CA TYR A 43 1.06 -8.57 14.94
C TYR A 43 1.25 -8.46 13.43
N ASP A 44 1.64 -9.58 12.82
CA ASP A 44 1.90 -9.68 11.38
C ASP A 44 0.58 -9.90 10.62
N ARG A 45 0.30 -9.01 9.63
CA ARG A 45 -0.95 -9.05 8.85
C ARG A 45 -0.90 -9.97 7.61
N PRO A 46 0.23 -10.15 6.90
CA PRO A 46 0.29 -11.03 5.72
C PRO A 46 -0.20 -12.47 5.95
N PRO A 47 -0.01 -13.12 7.13
CA PRO A 47 -0.57 -14.44 7.38
C PRO A 47 -2.09 -14.50 7.44
N LEU A 48 -2.78 -13.38 7.69
CA LEU A 48 -4.24 -13.34 7.91
C LEU A 48 -5.03 -13.86 6.72
N SER A 49 -4.61 -13.53 5.48
CA SER A 49 -5.25 -13.98 4.24
C SER A 49 -4.76 -15.35 3.74
N LYS A 50 -3.83 -15.98 4.45
CA LYS A 50 -3.13 -17.22 4.07
C LYS A 50 -3.23 -18.28 5.17
N ALA A 51 -2.15 -18.47 5.93
CA ALA A 51 -2.02 -19.52 6.93
C ALA A 51 -3.05 -19.41 8.07
N VAL A 52 -3.46 -18.19 8.44
CA VAL A 52 -4.52 -17.98 9.44
C VAL A 52 -5.87 -18.39 8.86
N LEU A 53 -6.20 -17.91 7.67
CA LEU A 53 -7.49 -18.20 7.05
C LEU A 53 -7.67 -19.69 6.72
N SER A 54 -6.59 -20.38 6.30
CA SER A 54 -6.59 -21.82 6.07
C SER A 54 -6.62 -22.66 7.35
N GLY A 55 -6.45 -22.04 8.55
CA GLY A 55 -6.44 -22.72 9.82
C GLY A 55 -5.10 -23.32 10.27
N TRP A 56 -4.03 -23.16 9.45
CA TRP A 56 -2.69 -23.66 9.78
C TRP A 56 -2.01 -22.88 10.90
N LEU A 57 -2.33 -21.58 11.04
CA LEU A 57 -1.75 -20.70 12.04
C LEU A 57 -2.86 -20.03 12.84
N PRO A 58 -2.90 -20.22 14.16
CA PRO A 58 -3.80 -19.46 15.04
C PRO A 58 -3.43 -17.97 15.02
N THR A 59 -4.42 -17.08 15.15
CA THR A 59 -4.20 -15.62 15.11
C THR A 59 -3.30 -15.11 16.24
N ASP A 60 -3.32 -15.73 17.42
CA ASP A 60 -2.45 -15.39 18.55
C ASP A 60 -0.96 -15.64 18.28
N ARG A 61 -0.64 -16.51 17.34
CA ARG A 61 0.74 -16.80 16.90
C ARG A 61 1.29 -15.81 15.86
N THR A 62 0.48 -14.84 15.44
CA THR A 62 0.92 -13.79 14.51
C THR A 62 1.62 -12.63 15.19
N VAL A 63 1.76 -12.61 16.52
CA VAL A 63 2.41 -11.50 17.26
C VAL A 63 3.82 -11.26 16.72
N LEU A 64 4.11 -10.00 16.42
CA LEU A 64 5.43 -9.60 15.93
C LEU A 64 6.46 -9.71 17.05
N PRO A 65 7.64 -10.32 16.79
CA PRO A 65 8.72 -10.33 17.75
C PRO A 65 9.23 -8.89 17.95
N ARG A 66 9.53 -8.56 19.20
CA ARG A 66 10.24 -7.32 19.54
C ARG A 66 11.73 -7.58 19.43
N ALA A 67 12.42 -6.73 18.66
CA ALA A 67 13.87 -6.84 18.49
C ALA A 67 14.63 -6.44 19.76
N ARG A 68 14.00 -5.63 20.63
CA ARG A 68 14.56 -5.14 21.90
C ARG A 68 13.48 -4.75 22.90
N ASN A 69 13.87 -4.48 24.15
CA ASN A 69 13.00 -3.78 25.11
C ASN A 69 12.82 -2.32 24.68
N ILE A 70 11.57 -1.90 24.45
CA ILE A 70 11.26 -0.56 23.93
C ILE A 70 11.11 0.45 25.07
N ASP A 71 10.75 0.00 26.27
CA ASP A 71 10.40 0.87 27.39
C ASP A 71 9.43 1.98 26.98
N ALA A 72 8.20 1.62 26.66
CA ALA A 72 7.16 2.51 26.18
C ALA A 72 5.82 2.25 26.85
N ARG A 73 5.03 3.30 26.98
CA ARG A 73 3.64 3.21 27.40
C ARG A 73 2.77 2.79 26.21
N TRP A 74 2.06 1.68 26.35
CA TRP A 74 1.13 1.15 25.33
C TRP A 74 -0.31 1.47 25.70
N LEU A 75 -1.02 2.20 24.87
CA LEU A 75 -2.43 2.54 24.98
C LEU A 75 -3.19 1.81 23.88
N LEU A 76 -3.36 0.50 24.07
CA LEU A 76 -4.08 -0.39 23.15
C LEU A 76 -5.59 -0.30 23.40
N GLY A 77 -6.41 -0.50 22.34
CA GLY A 77 -7.87 -0.32 22.43
C GLY A 77 -8.28 1.14 22.70
N SER A 78 -7.39 2.10 22.39
CA SER A 78 -7.58 3.51 22.70
C SER A 78 -7.37 4.34 21.41
N PRO A 79 -8.36 4.38 20.48
CA PRO A 79 -8.19 5.08 19.21
C PRO A 79 -7.99 6.58 19.39
N ALA A 80 -7.09 7.15 18.59
CA ALA A 80 -6.96 8.59 18.44
C ALA A 80 -8.19 9.16 17.72
N THR A 81 -8.75 10.26 18.22
CA THR A 81 -9.96 10.91 17.68
C THR A 81 -9.73 12.35 17.22
N GLY A 82 -8.56 12.92 17.57
CA GLY A 82 -8.20 14.28 17.16
C GLY A 82 -6.74 14.58 17.43
N VAL A 83 -6.23 15.63 16.79
CA VAL A 83 -4.91 16.20 17.07
C VAL A 83 -5.00 17.72 17.05
N ASP A 84 -4.43 18.33 18.10
CA ASP A 84 -4.17 19.77 18.18
C ASP A 84 -2.67 20.00 17.96
N LEU A 85 -2.30 20.54 16.81
CA LEU A 85 -0.91 20.82 16.46
C LEU A 85 -0.32 21.99 17.26
N ALA A 86 -1.15 22.98 17.61
CA ALA A 86 -0.71 24.15 18.37
C ALA A 86 -0.46 23.80 19.85
N ALA A 87 -1.41 23.07 20.46
CA ALA A 87 -1.26 22.59 21.84
C ALA A 87 -0.39 21.34 21.94
N ARG A 88 -0.03 20.70 20.81
CA ARG A 88 0.75 19.45 20.73
C ARG A 88 0.13 18.33 21.54
N ARG A 89 -1.13 18.00 21.24
CA ARG A 89 -1.90 16.97 21.96
C ARG A 89 -2.63 16.05 20.97
N VAL A 90 -2.68 14.77 21.30
CA VAL A 90 -3.52 13.78 20.65
C VAL A 90 -4.68 13.46 21.56
N ALA A 91 -5.92 13.65 21.09
CA ALA A 91 -7.14 13.29 21.79
C ALA A 91 -7.46 11.82 21.55
N LEU A 92 -7.93 11.11 22.60
CA LEU A 92 -8.34 9.71 22.56
C LEU A 92 -9.86 9.58 22.72
N ALA A 93 -10.42 8.46 22.26
CA ALA A 93 -11.86 8.18 22.35
C ALA A 93 -12.40 8.13 23.78
N ASP A 94 -11.56 7.85 24.78
CA ASP A 94 -11.92 7.83 26.21
C ASP A 94 -11.82 9.20 26.90
N GLY A 95 -11.58 10.27 26.12
CA GLY A 95 -11.49 11.64 26.61
C GLY A 95 -10.10 12.05 27.14
N ARG A 96 -9.13 11.13 27.18
CA ARG A 96 -7.75 11.48 27.54
C ARG A 96 -7.09 12.28 26.44
N GLU A 97 -6.16 13.16 26.80
CA GLU A 97 -5.26 13.85 25.91
C GLU A 97 -3.81 13.42 26.19
N VAL A 98 -3.05 13.12 25.14
CA VAL A 98 -1.66 12.70 25.23
C VAL A 98 -0.78 13.80 24.65
N PRO A 99 -0.01 14.53 25.51
CA PRO A 99 0.87 15.59 25.06
C PRO A 99 2.13 15.01 24.41
N TYR A 100 2.63 15.68 23.36
CA TYR A 100 3.84 15.28 22.65
C TYR A 100 4.76 16.48 22.37
N HIS A 101 6.04 16.20 22.15
CA HIS A 101 6.98 17.10 21.53
C HIS A 101 7.16 16.76 20.04
N ARG A 102 7.09 15.45 19.70
CA ARG A 102 7.03 14.95 18.33
C ARG A 102 5.97 13.88 18.20
N LEU A 103 5.32 13.85 17.04
CA LEU A 103 4.24 12.91 16.71
C LEU A 103 4.60 12.11 15.47
N LEU A 104 4.46 10.78 15.53
CA LEU A 104 4.45 9.91 14.37
C LEU A 104 3.03 9.42 14.09
N ILE A 105 2.51 9.71 12.91
CA ILE A 105 1.25 9.18 12.39
C ILE A 105 1.54 7.85 11.70
N ALA A 106 1.14 6.74 12.31
CA ALA A 106 1.35 5.37 11.83
C ALA A 106 0.04 4.54 11.86
N THR A 107 -1.10 5.23 11.71
CA THR A 107 -2.46 4.65 11.83
C THR A 107 -2.83 3.68 10.71
N GLY A 108 -2.01 3.60 9.65
CA GLY A 108 -2.18 2.64 8.57
C GLY A 108 -3.49 2.81 7.79
N THR A 109 -4.03 1.67 7.36
CA THR A 109 -5.24 1.59 6.55
C THR A 109 -6.21 0.56 7.14
N ARG A 110 -7.51 0.72 6.81
CA ARG A 110 -8.57 -0.26 7.05
C ARG A 110 -9.14 -0.78 5.75
N ALA A 111 -9.71 -1.97 5.75
CA ALA A 111 -10.46 -2.47 4.62
C ALA A 111 -11.66 -1.57 4.33
N ARG A 112 -11.91 -1.29 3.05
CA ARG A 112 -13.11 -0.55 2.62
C ARG A 112 -14.35 -1.39 2.93
N PRO A 113 -15.28 -0.94 3.77
CA PRO A 113 -16.50 -1.67 4.06
C PRO A 113 -17.45 -1.63 2.86
N TRP A 114 -18.35 -2.61 2.79
CA TRP A 114 -19.47 -2.56 1.85
C TRP A 114 -20.54 -1.58 2.37
N PRO A 115 -21.17 -0.78 1.51
CA PRO A 115 -22.19 0.17 1.95
C PRO A 115 -23.38 -0.52 2.63
N ARG A 116 -23.82 0.00 3.78
CA ARG A 116 -24.95 -0.56 4.53
C ARG A 116 -26.23 -0.60 3.70
N GLN A 117 -26.49 0.46 2.92
CA GLN A 117 -27.67 0.56 2.04
C GLN A 117 -27.67 -0.48 0.90
N GLN A 118 -26.52 -1.11 0.68
CA GLN A 118 -26.34 -2.19 -0.31
C GLN A 118 -26.11 -3.55 0.36
N GLY A 119 -26.52 -3.71 1.62
CA GLY A 119 -26.44 -4.98 2.36
C GLY A 119 -25.10 -5.21 3.09
N GLY A 120 -24.35 -4.15 3.38
CA GLY A 120 -23.05 -4.28 4.06
C GLY A 120 -23.11 -4.69 5.52
N ASP A 121 -24.28 -4.66 6.15
CA ASP A 121 -24.54 -5.07 7.53
C ASP A 121 -25.17 -6.47 7.65
N LEU A 122 -25.35 -7.19 6.55
CA LEU A 122 -25.86 -8.55 6.56
C LEU A 122 -24.87 -9.52 7.26
N HIS A 123 -25.42 -10.45 8.02
CA HIS A 123 -24.63 -11.58 8.54
C HIS A 123 -24.07 -12.43 7.38
N GLY A 124 -22.75 -12.65 7.38
CA GLY A 124 -22.03 -13.33 6.30
C GLY A 124 -21.28 -12.35 5.37
N VAL A 125 -21.39 -11.03 5.59
CA VAL A 125 -20.56 -10.04 4.89
C VAL A 125 -19.33 -9.71 5.73
N HIS A 126 -18.14 -9.93 5.17
CA HIS A 126 -16.86 -9.81 5.85
C HIS A 126 -15.91 -8.89 5.09
N VAL A 127 -15.03 -8.23 5.83
CA VAL A 127 -13.79 -7.62 5.35
C VAL A 127 -12.61 -8.41 5.92
N LEU A 128 -11.41 -8.17 5.41
CA LEU A 128 -10.20 -8.80 5.95
C LEU A 128 -9.06 -7.78 6.05
N ARG A 129 -8.74 -7.37 7.27
CA ARG A 129 -7.60 -6.51 7.60
C ARG A 129 -7.03 -6.76 8.98
N SER A 130 -7.88 -6.95 10.00
CA SER A 130 -7.50 -7.18 11.38
C SER A 130 -7.51 -8.67 11.77
N ARG A 131 -6.94 -9.00 12.93
CA ARG A 131 -7.02 -10.33 13.52
C ARG A 131 -8.48 -10.76 13.73
N ASP A 132 -9.29 -9.84 14.27
CA ASP A 132 -10.70 -10.10 14.52
C ASP A 132 -11.50 -10.34 13.23
N ASP A 133 -11.13 -9.65 12.13
CA ASP A 133 -11.70 -9.94 10.82
C ASP A 133 -11.35 -11.36 10.37
N ALA A 134 -10.07 -11.75 10.53
CA ALA A 134 -9.59 -13.06 10.13
C ALA A 134 -10.26 -14.18 10.94
N ASP A 135 -10.40 -13.99 12.26
CA ASP A 135 -11.09 -14.96 13.13
C ASP A 135 -12.57 -15.10 12.75
N ARG A 136 -13.28 -13.99 12.52
CA ARG A 136 -14.69 -14.02 12.07
C ARG A 136 -14.84 -14.69 10.71
N LEU A 137 -14.01 -14.33 9.73
CA LEU A 137 -14.04 -14.91 8.40
C LEU A 137 -13.69 -16.41 8.44
N ARG A 138 -12.64 -16.79 9.17
CA ARG A 138 -12.26 -18.19 9.35
C ARG A 138 -13.40 -19.02 9.95
N ALA A 139 -14.06 -18.52 10.98
CA ALA A 139 -15.22 -19.20 11.59
C ALA A 139 -16.37 -19.39 10.57
N ALA A 140 -16.64 -18.36 9.75
CA ALA A 140 -17.66 -18.45 8.70
C ALA A 140 -17.31 -19.46 7.60
N LEU A 141 -16.03 -19.53 7.19
CA LEU A 141 -15.57 -20.52 6.20
C LEU A 141 -15.55 -21.95 6.78
N ALA A 142 -15.17 -22.12 8.04
CA ALA A 142 -15.17 -23.42 8.73
C ALA A 142 -16.58 -24.00 8.93
N ALA A 143 -17.62 -23.17 8.89
CA ALA A 143 -19.01 -23.62 8.93
C ALA A 143 -19.46 -24.32 7.64
N GLY A 144 -18.61 -24.36 6.59
CA GLY A 144 -18.87 -25.03 5.31
C GLY A 144 -19.96 -24.34 4.47
N PRO A 145 -19.82 -23.03 4.15
CA PRO A 145 -20.81 -22.36 3.30
C PRO A 145 -20.87 -23.00 1.92
N GLY A 146 -22.06 -23.09 1.34
CA GLY A 146 -22.26 -23.67 -0.01
C GLY A 146 -21.55 -22.86 -1.09
N ARG A 147 -21.48 -21.54 -0.93
CA ARG A 147 -20.75 -20.64 -1.86
C ARG A 147 -20.19 -19.40 -1.17
N VAL A 148 -18.96 -19.07 -1.53
CA VAL A 148 -18.26 -17.85 -1.11
C VAL A 148 -18.19 -16.88 -2.30
N LEU A 149 -18.61 -15.63 -2.06
CA LEU A 149 -18.44 -14.52 -3.00
C LEU A 149 -17.25 -13.66 -2.57
N VAL A 150 -16.28 -13.45 -3.44
CA VAL A 150 -15.20 -12.48 -3.24
C VAL A 150 -15.42 -11.26 -4.12
N ILE A 151 -15.52 -10.08 -3.53
CA ILE A 151 -15.75 -8.82 -4.24
C ILE A 151 -14.43 -8.09 -4.41
N GLY A 152 -13.82 -8.24 -5.59
CA GLY A 152 -12.51 -7.68 -5.96
C GLY A 152 -11.45 -8.77 -6.19
N ALA A 153 -10.73 -8.67 -7.32
CA ALA A 153 -9.65 -9.56 -7.73
C ALA A 153 -8.27 -8.87 -7.65
N GLY A 154 -8.06 -8.10 -6.58
CA GLY A 154 -6.74 -7.61 -6.16
C GLY A 154 -5.96 -8.69 -5.40
N PHE A 155 -4.82 -8.33 -4.79
CA PHE A 155 -3.98 -9.27 -4.05
C PHE A 155 -4.77 -9.99 -2.94
N THR A 156 -5.41 -9.25 -2.03
CA THR A 156 -6.20 -9.86 -0.94
C THR A 156 -7.33 -10.74 -1.45
N GLY A 157 -8.06 -10.30 -2.48
CA GLY A 157 -9.14 -11.09 -3.07
C GLY A 157 -8.66 -12.39 -3.69
N GLY A 158 -7.50 -12.36 -4.37
CA GLY A 158 -6.85 -13.55 -4.93
C GLY A 158 -6.39 -14.53 -3.88
N GLU A 159 -5.78 -14.04 -2.81
CA GLU A 159 -5.33 -14.88 -1.68
C GLU A 159 -6.51 -15.55 -0.97
N VAL A 160 -7.58 -14.79 -0.70
CA VAL A 160 -8.81 -15.35 -0.10
C VAL A 160 -9.45 -16.38 -1.01
N ALA A 161 -9.60 -16.09 -2.31
CA ALA A 161 -10.16 -17.03 -3.27
C ALA A 161 -9.33 -18.31 -3.36
N SER A 162 -8.00 -18.20 -3.36
CA SER A 162 -7.09 -19.35 -3.32
C SER A 162 -7.32 -20.21 -2.09
N VAL A 163 -7.31 -19.62 -0.90
CA VAL A 163 -7.54 -20.37 0.35
C VAL A 163 -8.93 -21.02 0.38
N CYS A 164 -9.97 -20.33 -0.09
CA CYS A 164 -11.32 -20.93 -0.16
C CYS A 164 -11.35 -22.15 -1.10
N ARG A 165 -10.64 -22.11 -2.24
CA ARG A 165 -10.50 -23.28 -3.13
C ARG A 165 -9.72 -24.42 -2.49
N ASP A 166 -8.63 -24.11 -1.76
CA ASP A 166 -7.84 -25.09 -1.02
C ASP A 166 -8.67 -25.78 0.09
N LEU A 167 -9.64 -25.06 0.66
CA LEU A 167 -10.63 -25.59 1.61
C LEU A 167 -11.78 -26.38 0.94
N GLY A 168 -11.78 -26.49 -0.39
CA GLY A 168 -12.82 -27.20 -1.14
C GLY A 168 -14.14 -26.45 -1.29
N LEU A 169 -14.17 -25.14 -1.01
CA LEU A 169 -15.40 -24.33 -1.10
C LEU A 169 -15.62 -23.83 -2.53
N ASP A 170 -16.90 -23.68 -2.92
CA ASP A 170 -17.25 -23.04 -4.18
C ASP A 170 -17.07 -21.52 -4.09
N VAL A 171 -16.31 -20.94 -5.05
CA VAL A 171 -15.94 -19.54 -5.05
C VAL A 171 -16.38 -18.84 -6.33
N THR A 172 -17.12 -17.75 -6.17
CA THR A 172 -17.33 -16.75 -7.23
C THR A 172 -16.53 -15.50 -6.89
N VAL A 173 -15.78 -14.98 -7.87
CA VAL A 173 -15.04 -13.71 -7.73
C VAL A 173 -15.59 -12.70 -8.72
N THR A 174 -16.00 -11.51 -8.25
CA THR A 174 -16.42 -10.41 -9.10
C THR A 174 -15.32 -9.35 -9.18
N HIS A 175 -15.07 -8.82 -10.37
CA HIS A 175 -14.08 -7.74 -10.56
C HIS A 175 -14.51 -6.77 -11.65
N ARG A 176 -14.44 -5.46 -11.36
CA ARG A 176 -14.84 -4.40 -12.30
C ARG A 176 -13.91 -4.28 -13.51
N GLY A 177 -12.64 -4.68 -13.37
CA GLY A 177 -11.65 -4.64 -14.47
C GLY A 177 -11.74 -5.86 -15.38
N GLY A 178 -11.06 -5.78 -16.52
CA GLY A 178 -11.01 -6.85 -17.52
C GLY A 178 -10.16 -8.05 -17.11
N ALA A 179 -9.25 -7.90 -16.13
CA ALA A 179 -8.41 -8.97 -15.62
C ALA A 179 -8.01 -8.73 -14.15
N PRO A 180 -7.79 -9.79 -13.34
CA PRO A 180 -7.24 -9.68 -11.99
C PRO A 180 -5.86 -9.02 -12.02
N LEU A 181 -5.52 -8.24 -10.97
CA LEU A 181 -4.23 -7.57 -10.81
C LEU A 181 -3.79 -6.65 -11.98
N ALA A 182 -4.60 -6.47 -13.03
CA ALA A 182 -4.21 -5.69 -14.22
C ALA A 182 -3.84 -4.24 -13.88
N SER A 183 -4.49 -3.63 -12.89
CA SER A 183 -4.14 -2.27 -12.43
C SER A 183 -2.77 -2.19 -11.73
N ALA A 184 -2.28 -3.30 -11.18
CA ALA A 184 -1.00 -3.37 -10.49
C ALA A 184 0.13 -3.88 -11.39
N LEU A 185 -0.16 -4.87 -12.26
CA LEU A 185 0.85 -5.64 -13.01
C LEU A 185 0.71 -5.53 -14.54
N GLY A 186 -0.30 -4.79 -15.04
CA GLY A 186 -0.62 -4.71 -16.47
C GLY A 186 -1.47 -5.88 -16.98
N GLY A 187 -2.08 -5.68 -18.17
CA GLY A 187 -3.06 -6.60 -18.74
C GLY A 187 -2.51 -7.98 -19.05
N VAL A 188 -1.32 -8.07 -19.63
CA VAL A 188 -0.71 -9.37 -20.01
C VAL A 188 -0.51 -10.30 -18.83
N ILE A 189 0.01 -9.79 -17.71
CA ILE A 189 0.13 -10.59 -16.49
C ILE A 189 -1.25 -10.84 -15.88
N GLY A 190 -2.17 -9.88 -15.97
CA GLY A 190 -3.57 -10.04 -15.59
C GLY A 190 -4.25 -11.19 -16.31
N ASP A 191 -3.98 -11.39 -17.60
CA ASP A 191 -4.51 -12.51 -18.40
C ASP A 191 -3.94 -13.86 -17.92
N ALA A 192 -2.64 -13.91 -17.59
CA ALA A 192 -2.04 -15.09 -16.98
C ALA A 192 -2.70 -15.41 -15.63
N VAL A 193 -2.89 -14.40 -14.78
CA VAL A 193 -3.60 -14.55 -13.49
C VAL A 193 -5.05 -15.00 -13.70
N THR A 194 -5.74 -14.49 -14.73
CA THR A 194 -7.10 -14.94 -15.08
C THR A 194 -7.16 -16.45 -15.33
N ARG A 195 -6.14 -17.01 -16.01
CA ARG A 195 -6.04 -18.48 -16.21
C ARG A 195 -5.87 -19.20 -14.86
N TRP A 196 -5.04 -18.68 -13.94
CA TRP A 196 -4.84 -19.30 -12.62
C TRP A 196 -6.15 -19.43 -11.83
N TYR A 197 -7.00 -18.39 -11.85
CA TYR A 197 -8.32 -18.43 -11.22
C TYR A 197 -9.21 -19.53 -11.82
N ARG A 198 -9.28 -19.58 -13.15
CA ARG A 198 -10.12 -20.56 -13.87
C ARG A 198 -9.65 -21.99 -13.67
N ASP A 199 -8.33 -22.22 -13.76
CA ASP A 199 -7.75 -23.55 -13.55
C ASP A 199 -7.94 -24.05 -12.12
N ALA A 200 -8.01 -23.13 -11.15
CA ALA A 200 -8.38 -23.44 -9.77
C ALA A 200 -9.90 -23.67 -9.56
N GLY A 201 -10.70 -23.57 -10.63
CA GLY A 201 -12.15 -23.77 -10.56
C GLY A 201 -12.93 -22.61 -9.94
N VAL A 202 -12.40 -21.38 -10.01
CA VAL A 202 -13.11 -20.17 -9.56
C VAL A 202 -14.06 -19.69 -10.65
N ASP A 203 -15.33 -19.41 -10.29
CA ASP A 203 -16.27 -18.68 -11.13
C ASP A 203 -15.90 -17.20 -11.16
N LEU A 204 -15.07 -16.81 -12.14
CA LEU A 204 -14.50 -15.47 -12.26
C LEU A 204 -15.35 -14.58 -13.18
N ARG A 205 -15.97 -13.56 -12.61
CA ARG A 205 -16.83 -12.58 -13.28
C ARG A 205 -16.08 -11.25 -13.44
N LEU A 206 -15.57 -10.99 -14.63
CA LEU A 206 -14.82 -9.80 -15.00
C LEU A 206 -15.72 -8.73 -15.65
N GLY A 207 -15.31 -7.46 -15.62
CA GLY A 207 -16.07 -6.35 -16.21
C GLY A 207 -17.38 -6.05 -15.47
N THR A 208 -17.61 -6.61 -14.29
CA THR A 208 -18.83 -6.43 -13.52
C THR A 208 -18.55 -6.11 -12.06
N THR A 209 -19.55 -5.61 -11.36
CA THR A 209 -19.48 -5.31 -9.92
C THR A 209 -20.77 -5.72 -9.24
N VAL A 210 -20.71 -5.98 -7.95
CA VAL A 210 -21.91 -6.17 -7.14
C VAL A 210 -22.65 -4.83 -7.01
N ARG A 211 -23.94 -4.86 -7.27
CA ARG A 211 -24.84 -3.71 -7.05
C ARG A 211 -25.41 -3.73 -5.64
N THR A 212 -25.84 -4.89 -5.16
CA THR A 212 -26.39 -5.06 -3.81
C THR A 212 -26.19 -6.50 -3.33
N LEU A 213 -26.11 -6.65 -2.02
CA LEU A 213 -26.17 -7.91 -1.30
C LEU A 213 -27.56 -8.05 -0.69
N GLU A 214 -28.17 -9.21 -0.78
CA GLU A 214 -29.53 -9.45 -0.31
C GLU A 214 -29.54 -10.59 0.71
N GLY A 215 -30.27 -10.37 1.79
CA GLY A 215 -30.41 -11.29 2.91
C GLY A 215 -31.81 -11.94 2.99
N ASP A 216 -31.93 -12.93 3.87
CA ASP A 216 -33.22 -13.48 4.29
C ASP A 216 -33.90 -12.62 5.37
N ALA A 217 -35.07 -13.05 5.83
CA ALA A 217 -35.82 -12.38 6.89
C ALA A 217 -35.07 -12.29 8.25
N HIS A 218 -33.98 -13.04 8.42
CA HIS A 218 -33.13 -13.01 9.60
C HIS A 218 -31.84 -12.19 9.40
N GLY A 219 -31.75 -11.46 8.28
CA GLY A 219 -30.58 -10.64 7.95
C GLY A 219 -29.35 -11.45 7.55
N ARG A 220 -29.47 -12.70 7.15
CA ARG A 220 -28.37 -13.54 6.68
C ARG A 220 -28.21 -13.39 5.18
N LEU A 221 -26.99 -13.19 4.71
CA LEU A 221 -26.68 -13.13 3.28
C LEU A 221 -27.18 -14.37 2.53
N ARG A 222 -27.83 -14.18 1.39
CA ARG A 222 -28.31 -15.24 0.51
C ARG A 222 -27.83 -15.10 -0.92
N ARG A 223 -27.70 -13.86 -1.40
CA ARG A 223 -27.29 -13.62 -2.78
C ARG A 223 -26.75 -12.22 -3.00
N ALA A 224 -26.02 -12.08 -4.09
CA ALA A 224 -25.61 -10.81 -4.64
C ALA A 224 -26.29 -10.56 -5.98
N VAL A 225 -26.69 -9.32 -6.24
CA VAL A 225 -27.16 -8.88 -7.56
C VAL A 225 -26.03 -8.07 -8.20
N LEU A 226 -25.59 -8.49 -9.38
CA LEU A 226 -24.53 -7.82 -10.12
C LEU A 226 -25.09 -6.62 -10.92
N ALA A 227 -24.20 -5.79 -11.44
CA ALA A 227 -24.56 -4.60 -12.20
C ALA A 227 -25.34 -4.91 -13.49
N ASP A 228 -25.09 -6.08 -14.11
CA ASP A 228 -25.79 -6.61 -15.30
C ASP A 228 -27.11 -7.29 -14.97
N GLY A 229 -27.55 -7.31 -13.72
CA GLY A 229 -28.75 -7.98 -13.24
C GLY A 229 -28.57 -9.47 -12.94
N THR A 230 -27.42 -10.05 -13.20
CA THR A 230 -27.11 -11.44 -12.83
C THR A 230 -27.18 -11.63 -11.32
N VAL A 231 -27.75 -12.74 -10.87
CA VAL A 231 -27.82 -13.12 -9.45
C VAL A 231 -26.78 -14.20 -9.17
N VAL A 232 -26.04 -14.03 -8.08
CA VAL A 232 -25.06 -14.99 -7.57
C VAL A 232 -25.47 -15.37 -6.15
N GLU A 233 -25.79 -16.63 -5.94
CA GLU A 233 -26.06 -17.17 -4.60
C GLU A 233 -24.76 -17.14 -3.77
N ALA A 234 -24.84 -16.69 -2.53
CA ALA A 234 -23.70 -16.65 -1.60
C ALA A 234 -24.17 -16.61 -0.15
N GLU A 235 -23.50 -17.35 0.71
CA GLU A 235 -23.73 -17.35 2.17
C GLU A 235 -22.65 -16.57 2.89
N VAL A 236 -21.47 -16.45 2.29
CA VAL A 236 -20.35 -15.63 2.75
C VAL A 236 -19.90 -14.71 1.63
N ALA A 237 -19.76 -13.41 1.91
CA ALA A 237 -19.18 -12.43 1.02
C ALA A 237 -17.94 -11.80 1.66
N VAL A 238 -16.82 -11.79 0.93
CA VAL A 238 -15.58 -11.14 1.35
C VAL A 238 -15.34 -9.91 0.51
N VAL A 239 -15.36 -8.73 1.15
CA VAL A 239 -15.16 -7.45 0.49
C VAL A 239 -13.67 -7.14 0.40
N ALA A 240 -13.08 -7.34 -0.78
CA ALA A 240 -11.68 -7.08 -1.11
C ALA A 240 -11.56 -5.88 -2.08
N ALA A 241 -12.32 -4.80 -1.81
CA ALA A 241 -12.48 -3.63 -2.68
C ALA A 241 -11.48 -2.50 -2.39
N GLY A 242 -10.32 -2.82 -1.84
CA GLY A 242 -9.24 -1.88 -1.50
C GLY A 242 -9.30 -1.39 -0.05
N ALA A 243 -8.40 -0.47 0.28
CA ALA A 243 -8.20 0.06 1.61
C ALA A 243 -8.36 1.58 1.67
N LEU A 244 -8.77 2.09 2.83
CA LEU A 244 -8.87 3.51 3.15
C LEU A 244 -7.82 3.84 4.22
N ALA A 245 -7.11 4.95 4.06
CA ALA A 245 -6.21 5.43 5.09
C ALA A 245 -6.99 5.89 6.32
N ASN A 246 -6.47 5.61 7.52
CA ASN A 246 -7.08 6.00 8.78
C ASN A 246 -6.66 7.43 9.15
N THR A 247 -7.31 8.42 8.54
CA THR A 247 -6.96 9.84 8.63
C THR A 247 -8.06 10.72 9.20
N GLU A 248 -9.24 10.19 9.49
CA GLU A 248 -10.41 10.98 9.93
C GLU A 248 -10.15 11.77 11.21
N TRP A 249 -9.33 11.23 12.11
CA TRP A 249 -8.92 11.90 13.34
C TRP A 249 -8.02 13.13 13.12
N LEU A 250 -7.51 13.31 11.89
CA LEU A 250 -6.73 14.48 11.47
C LEU A 250 -7.60 15.59 10.86
N ASN A 251 -8.90 15.38 10.71
CA ASN A 251 -9.79 16.38 10.15
C ASN A 251 -9.77 17.67 10.98
N GLY A 252 -9.61 18.81 10.32
CA GLY A 252 -9.55 20.12 10.96
C GLY A 252 -8.17 20.46 11.58
N SER A 253 -7.18 19.58 11.55
CA SER A 253 -5.84 19.84 12.09
C SER A 253 -4.97 20.79 11.23
N GLY A 254 -5.34 21.00 9.96
CA GLY A 254 -4.53 21.73 8.98
C GLY A 254 -3.51 20.86 8.24
N LEU A 255 -3.40 19.57 8.57
CA LEU A 255 -2.56 18.63 7.81
C LEU A 255 -3.21 18.25 6.46
N ALA A 256 -2.37 18.06 5.44
CA ALA A 256 -2.78 17.55 4.13
C ALA A 256 -3.06 16.03 4.22
N ALA A 257 -4.25 15.68 4.71
CA ALA A 257 -4.67 14.31 4.94
C ALA A 257 -6.07 14.05 4.40
N ASP A 258 -6.24 12.94 3.69
CA ASP A 258 -7.54 12.49 3.15
C ASP A 258 -7.60 10.93 3.18
N ALA A 259 -8.68 10.34 2.66
CA ALA A 259 -8.84 8.88 2.59
C ALA A 259 -7.74 8.16 1.78
N ARG A 260 -6.89 8.90 1.04
CA ARG A 260 -5.72 8.36 0.34
C ARG A 260 -4.46 8.37 1.21
N GLY A 261 -4.43 9.13 2.31
CA GLY A 261 -3.32 9.17 3.27
C GLY A 261 -2.86 10.58 3.63
N VAL A 262 -1.84 10.66 4.47
CA VAL A 262 -1.16 11.89 4.91
C VAL A 262 -0.06 12.23 3.93
N VAL A 263 -0.07 13.44 3.37
CA VAL A 263 1.00 13.90 2.48
C VAL A 263 2.24 14.25 3.29
N CYS A 264 3.37 13.72 2.87
CA CYS A 264 4.68 13.92 3.49
C CYS A 264 5.70 14.45 2.50
N ASP A 265 6.74 15.09 3.02
CA ASP A 265 7.96 15.30 2.26
C ASP A 265 8.81 14.01 2.17
N ALA A 266 9.93 14.10 1.46
CA ALA A 266 10.86 12.97 1.30
C ALA A 266 11.51 12.50 2.62
N SER A 267 11.46 13.32 3.66
CA SER A 267 11.98 13.00 5.01
C SER A 267 10.89 12.49 5.96
N CYS A 268 9.73 12.10 5.43
CA CYS A 268 8.55 11.63 6.18
C CYS A 268 7.89 12.70 7.08
N ARG A 269 8.20 13.99 6.93
CA ARG A 269 7.49 15.05 7.66
C ARG A 269 6.13 15.29 7.03
N ALA A 270 5.09 15.32 7.85
CA ALA A 270 3.75 15.63 7.38
C ALA A 270 3.66 17.07 6.87
N LEU A 271 2.90 17.28 5.78
CA LEU A 271 2.67 18.60 5.21
C LEU A 271 1.33 19.16 5.66
N THR A 272 1.24 20.47 5.78
CA THR A 272 -0.02 21.19 5.89
C THR A 272 -0.73 21.27 4.52
N VAL A 273 -1.99 21.72 4.50
CA VAL A 273 -2.77 21.86 3.26
C VAL A 273 -2.16 22.85 2.26
N ASP A 274 -1.33 23.79 2.72
CA ASP A 274 -0.58 24.72 1.88
C ASP A 274 0.82 24.18 1.45
N GLY A 275 1.15 22.93 1.82
CA GLY A 275 2.38 22.26 1.43
C GLY A 275 3.59 22.54 2.33
N THR A 276 3.40 23.23 3.46
CA THR A 276 4.48 23.51 4.42
C THR A 276 4.78 22.29 5.30
N PRO A 277 6.04 21.83 5.43
CA PRO A 277 6.39 20.74 6.35
C PRO A 277 6.20 21.13 7.81
N VAL A 278 5.51 20.28 8.59
CA VAL A 278 5.37 20.44 10.04
C VAL A 278 6.57 19.81 10.72
N ALA A 279 7.37 20.61 11.42
CA ALA A 279 8.69 20.21 11.93
C ALA A 279 8.64 19.00 12.89
N ASP A 280 7.58 18.89 13.68
CA ASP A 280 7.45 17.94 14.78
C ASP A 280 6.44 16.79 14.48
N VAL A 281 5.91 16.73 13.25
CA VAL A 281 4.91 15.73 12.85
C VAL A 281 5.39 14.93 11.64
N PHE A 282 5.41 13.61 11.80
CA PHE A 282 5.88 12.66 10.79
C PHE A 282 4.79 11.66 10.47
N ALA A 283 4.88 10.98 9.31
CA ALA A 283 4.02 9.86 9.00
C ALA A 283 4.81 8.70 8.38
N ALA A 284 4.40 7.46 8.68
CA ALA A 284 5.04 6.27 8.15
C ALA A 284 4.06 5.10 7.98
N GLY A 285 4.38 4.20 7.06
CA GLY A 285 3.58 3.02 6.71
C GLY A 285 2.42 3.36 5.77
N ASP A 286 1.40 2.50 5.75
CA ASP A 286 0.31 2.53 4.76
C ASP A 286 -0.51 3.84 4.75
N VAL A 287 -0.41 4.65 5.80
CA VAL A 287 -1.07 5.96 5.90
C VAL A 287 -0.31 7.06 5.18
N ALA A 288 1.00 6.89 4.96
CA ALA A 288 1.87 7.95 4.43
C ALA A 288 1.86 8.00 2.91
N ARG A 289 1.90 9.22 2.35
CA ARG A 289 2.08 9.51 0.92
C ARG A 289 3.27 10.43 0.77
N TRP A 290 4.26 10.00 0.01
CA TRP A 290 5.51 10.76 -0.14
C TRP A 290 6.03 10.79 -1.59
N PRO A 291 6.84 11.81 -1.96
CA PRO A 291 7.54 11.82 -3.24
C PRO A 291 8.70 10.81 -3.22
N HIS A 292 8.85 10.03 -4.29
CA HIS A 292 9.93 9.05 -4.42
C HIS A 292 10.88 9.43 -5.56
N PRO A 293 12.22 9.44 -5.37
CA PRO A 293 13.16 9.94 -6.38
C PRO A 293 13.15 9.15 -7.69
N LEU A 294 12.94 7.82 -7.64
CA LEU A 294 12.85 6.99 -8.84
C LEU A 294 11.56 7.20 -9.65
N TYR A 295 10.52 7.81 -9.05
CA TYR A 295 9.21 8.01 -9.69
C TYR A 295 8.79 9.49 -9.62
N PRO A 296 9.53 10.40 -10.29
CA PRO A 296 9.30 11.84 -10.16
C PRO A 296 7.88 12.24 -10.57
N GLY A 297 7.32 13.19 -9.81
CA GLY A 297 5.96 13.69 -10.03
C GLY A 297 4.85 12.79 -9.47
N GLN A 298 5.19 11.71 -8.76
CA GLN A 298 4.24 10.83 -8.09
C GLN A 298 4.36 10.96 -6.57
N LEU A 299 3.21 11.04 -5.89
CA LEU A 299 3.11 10.78 -4.45
C LEU A 299 2.74 9.31 -4.28
N LEU A 300 3.68 8.52 -3.78
CA LEU A 300 3.46 7.10 -3.54
C LEU A 300 2.73 6.87 -2.21
N ARG A 301 1.80 5.93 -2.20
CA ARG A 301 1.30 5.24 -1.01
C ARG A 301 1.42 3.75 -1.25
N LEU A 302 2.13 3.06 -0.41
CA LEU A 302 2.41 1.64 -0.55
C LEU A 302 1.96 0.89 0.71
N ASP A 303 0.97 0.03 0.54
CA ASP A 303 0.46 -0.84 1.61
C ASP A 303 1.33 -2.12 1.67
N HIS A 304 2.68 -1.95 1.78
CA HIS A 304 3.67 -3.01 1.73
C HIS A 304 4.42 -3.14 3.05
N TRP A 305 4.69 -4.38 3.47
CA TRP A 305 5.35 -4.69 4.73
C TRP A 305 6.74 -4.06 4.84
N ASP A 306 7.60 -4.26 3.82
CA ASP A 306 8.97 -3.72 3.81
C ASP A 306 8.99 -2.20 3.80
N ASN A 307 8.05 -1.57 3.06
CA ASN A 307 7.89 -0.12 3.07
C ASN A 307 7.54 0.41 4.46
N ALA A 308 6.60 -0.24 5.17
CA ALA A 308 6.22 0.18 6.52
C ALA A 308 7.39 0.13 7.50
N VAL A 309 8.26 -0.89 7.39
CA VAL A 309 9.47 -1.04 8.21
C VAL A 309 10.51 0.01 7.87
N ALA A 310 10.82 0.18 6.59
CA ALA A 310 11.85 1.12 6.13
C ALA A 310 11.46 2.57 6.42
N GLN A 311 10.20 2.93 6.14
CA GLN A 311 9.69 4.29 6.37
C GLN A 311 9.62 4.63 7.86
N ALA A 312 9.25 3.66 8.71
CA ALA A 312 9.29 3.82 10.16
C ALA A 312 10.70 4.13 10.68
N ARG A 313 11.73 3.46 10.15
CA ARG A 313 13.14 3.72 10.49
C ARG A 313 13.59 5.10 10.02
N THR A 314 13.25 5.50 8.79
CA THR A 314 13.56 6.84 8.28
C THR A 314 12.90 7.93 9.12
N ALA A 315 11.61 7.79 9.44
CA ALA A 315 10.89 8.73 10.29
C ALA A 315 11.50 8.81 11.69
N ALA A 316 11.80 7.66 12.32
CA ALA A 316 12.42 7.61 13.65
C ALA A 316 13.78 8.31 13.70
N HIS A 317 14.65 8.06 12.69
CA HIS A 317 15.92 8.76 12.57
C HIS A 317 15.72 10.27 12.47
N ASN A 318 14.83 10.72 11.58
CA ASN A 318 14.56 12.13 11.38
C ASN A 318 13.90 12.79 12.62
N MET A 319 13.12 12.04 13.37
CA MET A 319 12.58 12.47 14.65
C MET A 319 13.69 12.62 15.71
N ALA A 320 14.62 11.66 15.79
CA ALA A 320 15.70 11.70 16.79
C ALA A 320 16.71 12.84 16.52
N HIS A 321 17.07 13.06 15.25
CA HIS A 321 18.16 13.97 14.86
C HIS A 321 17.70 15.31 14.28
N GLY A 322 16.44 15.44 13.89
CA GLY A 322 15.88 16.66 13.30
C GLY A 322 16.58 17.06 11.99
N SER A 323 16.82 18.36 11.81
CA SER A 323 17.45 18.90 10.60
C SER A 323 18.98 18.71 10.53
N ARG A 324 19.61 18.12 11.55
CA ARG A 324 21.08 17.99 11.60
C ARG A 324 21.62 16.95 10.61
N ALA A 325 20.87 15.87 10.37
CA ALA A 325 21.26 14.80 9.47
C ALA A 325 20.01 14.13 8.86
N PRO A 326 19.22 14.85 8.02
CA PRO A 326 17.96 14.34 7.51
C PRO A 326 18.23 13.18 6.52
N ARG A 327 17.46 12.09 6.67
CA ARG A 327 17.43 10.97 5.73
C ARG A 327 16.20 11.08 4.82
N THR A 328 16.40 10.78 3.55
CA THR A 328 15.31 10.63 2.58
C THR A 328 14.80 9.19 2.62
N HIS A 329 13.50 9.02 2.49
CA HIS A 329 12.89 7.71 2.33
C HIS A 329 12.81 7.36 0.84
N ASP A 330 13.74 6.53 0.39
CA ASP A 330 13.95 6.16 -1.01
C ASP A 330 14.12 4.66 -1.32
N PRO A 331 13.81 3.73 -0.39
CA PRO A 331 13.94 2.31 -0.70
C PRO A 331 13.08 1.91 -1.89
N LEU A 332 13.64 1.07 -2.77
CA LEU A 332 12.90 0.53 -3.91
C LEU A 332 11.65 -0.23 -3.42
N PRO A 333 10.44 0.09 -3.91
CA PRO A 333 9.25 -0.64 -3.55
C PRO A 333 9.37 -2.13 -3.84
N ALA A 334 8.96 -2.98 -2.88
CA ALA A 334 8.91 -4.42 -3.06
C ALA A 334 7.67 -5.00 -2.41
N PHE A 335 7.11 -6.06 -2.99
CA PHE A 335 6.00 -6.81 -2.40
C PHE A 335 5.96 -8.24 -2.91
N TRP A 336 5.15 -9.07 -2.25
CA TRP A 336 4.89 -10.44 -2.65
C TRP A 336 3.43 -10.82 -2.44
N SER A 337 2.98 -11.86 -3.15
CA SER A 337 1.67 -12.48 -2.96
C SER A 337 1.74 -13.97 -3.30
N ASN A 338 0.97 -14.77 -2.58
CA ASN A 338 0.82 -16.19 -2.86
C ASN A 338 -0.64 -16.49 -3.19
N GLN A 339 -0.91 -16.99 -4.40
CA GLN A 339 -2.26 -17.27 -4.88
C GLN A 339 -2.22 -18.49 -5.78
N PHE A 340 -3.16 -19.40 -5.62
CA PHE A 340 -3.33 -20.59 -6.48
C PHE A 340 -2.03 -21.41 -6.68
N GLY A 341 -1.28 -21.57 -5.58
CA GLY A 341 0.00 -22.30 -5.59
C GLY A 341 1.16 -21.53 -6.21
N VAL A 342 1.00 -20.28 -6.61
CA VAL A 342 2.02 -19.46 -7.29
C VAL A 342 2.56 -18.41 -6.33
N ASN A 343 3.88 -18.26 -6.29
CA ASN A 343 4.58 -17.20 -5.54
C ASN A 343 4.96 -16.05 -6.48
N LEU A 344 4.30 -14.92 -6.33
CA LEU A 344 4.57 -13.71 -7.07
C LEU A 344 5.39 -12.76 -6.20
N LYS A 345 6.52 -12.28 -6.72
CA LYS A 345 7.33 -11.22 -6.10
C LYS A 345 7.56 -10.09 -7.10
N CYS A 346 7.65 -8.88 -6.58
CA CYS A 346 7.84 -7.68 -7.37
C CYS A 346 8.84 -6.74 -6.71
N VAL A 347 9.66 -6.09 -7.54
CA VAL A 347 10.46 -4.92 -7.20
C VAL A 347 10.11 -3.78 -8.13
N GLY A 348 10.05 -2.56 -7.61
CA GLY A 348 9.61 -1.38 -8.36
C GLY A 348 8.08 -1.25 -8.47
N LEU A 349 7.62 -0.42 -9.41
CA LEU A 349 6.22 -0.07 -9.61
C LEU A 349 5.73 -0.40 -11.04
N PRO A 350 5.29 -1.64 -11.31
CA PRO A 350 4.80 -2.04 -12.63
C PRO A 350 3.62 -1.19 -13.12
N ALA A 351 2.75 -0.74 -12.20
CA ALA A 351 1.59 0.10 -12.54
C ALA A 351 1.92 1.42 -13.26
N LEU A 352 3.17 1.89 -13.17
CA LEU A 352 3.63 3.11 -13.83
C LEU A 352 4.28 2.86 -15.20
N ALA A 353 4.42 1.59 -15.62
CA ALA A 353 5.08 1.21 -16.85
C ALA A 353 4.23 1.52 -18.08
N ASP A 354 4.91 1.78 -19.20
CA ASP A 354 4.33 1.89 -20.55
C ASP A 354 4.72 0.71 -21.46
N GLN A 355 5.67 -0.12 -21.00
CA GLN A 355 6.18 -1.29 -21.72
C GLN A 355 6.42 -2.45 -20.74
N VAL A 356 6.26 -3.68 -21.23
CA VAL A 356 6.60 -4.91 -20.51
C VAL A 356 7.19 -5.91 -21.47
N VAL A 357 8.23 -6.63 -21.02
CA VAL A 357 8.84 -7.75 -21.76
C VAL A 357 8.98 -8.96 -20.84
N LEU A 358 8.77 -10.13 -21.39
CA LEU A 358 9.12 -11.37 -20.72
C LEU A 358 10.62 -11.61 -20.91
N THR A 359 11.37 -11.62 -19.82
CA THR A 359 12.83 -11.77 -19.88
C THR A 359 13.27 -13.21 -19.62
N GLN A 360 12.48 -13.99 -18.91
CA GLN A 360 12.77 -15.41 -18.61
C GLN A 360 11.47 -16.20 -18.47
N GLY A 361 11.54 -17.50 -18.79
CA GLY A 361 10.47 -18.46 -18.56
C GLY A 361 9.28 -18.33 -19.50
N SER A 362 8.10 -18.79 -19.04
CA SER A 362 6.88 -18.84 -19.82
C SER A 362 5.65 -18.56 -18.96
N LEU A 363 4.72 -17.74 -19.47
CA LEU A 363 3.42 -17.48 -18.85
C LEU A 363 2.60 -18.77 -18.68
N ASP A 364 2.71 -19.70 -19.63
CA ASP A 364 1.94 -20.96 -19.62
C ASP A 364 2.49 -21.94 -18.58
N GLN A 365 3.79 -21.89 -18.32
CA GLN A 365 4.43 -22.72 -17.26
C GLN A 365 4.27 -22.14 -15.86
N ARG A 366 3.67 -20.94 -15.72
CA ARG A 366 3.54 -20.19 -14.46
C ARG A 366 4.88 -19.93 -13.76
N GLN A 367 5.99 -19.93 -14.51
CA GLN A 367 7.32 -19.65 -14.04
C GLN A 367 7.99 -18.69 -15.02
N PHE A 368 8.14 -17.42 -14.62
CA PHE A 368 8.67 -16.39 -15.51
C PHE A 368 9.18 -15.17 -14.74
N VAL A 369 9.91 -14.33 -15.48
CA VAL A 369 10.28 -12.98 -15.05
C VAL A 369 9.85 -11.99 -16.13
N ALA A 370 9.14 -10.95 -15.73
CA ALA A 370 8.75 -9.83 -16.57
C ALA A 370 9.44 -8.55 -16.11
N ALA A 371 10.07 -7.83 -17.05
CA ALA A 371 10.63 -6.52 -16.83
C ALA A 371 9.70 -5.43 -17.37
N TYR A 372 9.62 -4.32 -16.66
CA TYR A 372 8.72 -3.21 -16.94
C TYR A 372 9.50 -1.93 -17.20
N GLY A 373 9.19 -1.28 -18.31
CA GLY A 373 9.83 -0.05 -18.76
C GLY A 373 8.91 1.15 -18.69
N ARG A 374 9.51 2.31 -18.52
CA ARG A 374 8.86 3.61 -18.70
C ARG A 374 9.82 4.60 -19.31
N ARG A 375 9.44 5.19 -20.47
CA ARG A 375 10.27 6.19 -21.17
C ARG A 375 11.70 5.70 -21.40
N GLY A 376 11.85 4.43 -21.82
CA GLY A 376 13.15 3.81 -22.11
C GLY A 376 14.01 3.46 -20.89
N ARG A 377 13.47 3.47 -19.68
CA ARG A 377 14.15 3.07 -18.44
C ARG A 377 13.45 1.89 -17.78
N LEU A 378 14.21 0.99 -17.20
CA LEU A 378 13.70 -0.08 -16.35
C LEU A 378 13.17 0.52 -15.05
N ILE A 379 11.93 0.19 -14.68
CA ILE A 379 11.27 0.74 -13.48
C ILE A 379 10.70 -0.32 -12.52
N ALA A 380 10.52 -1.55 -12.99
CA ALA A 380 10.04 -2.65 -12.16
C ALA A 380 10.39 -4.01 -12.77
N SER A 381 10.32 -5.04 -11.94
CA SER A 381 10.34 -6.44 -12.37
C SER A 381 9.41 -7.28 -11.51
N VAL A 382 8.74 -8.24 -12.14
CA VAL A 382 7.87 -9.22 -11.51
C VAL A 382 8.42 -10.61 -11.79
N ALA A 383 8.65 -11.39 -10.74
CA ALA A 383 9.05 -12.78 -10.82
C ALA A 383 7.93 -13.68 -10.28
N VAL A 384 7.57 -14.69 -11.05
CA VAL A 384 6.63 -15.74 -10.66
C VAL A 384 7.41 -17.03 -10.54
N ASP A 385 7.45 -17.62 -9.34
CA ASP A 385 8.22 -18.82 -8.96
C ASP A 385 9.70 -18.79 -9.41
N SER A 386 10.26 -17.59 -9.58
CA SER A 386 11.66 -17.31 -9.99
C SER A 386 12.29 -16.18 -9.15
N PRO A 387 12.28 -16.25 -7.81
CA PRO A 387 12.59 -15.08 -6.97
C PRO A 387 14.07 -14.68 -6.97
N ARG A 388 15.00 -15.57 -7.31
CA ARG A 388 16.47 -15.38 -7.17
C ARG A 388 17.03 -14.26 -8.04
N VAL A 389 16.35 -13.90 -9.13
CA VAL A 389 16.83 -12.89 -10.08
C VAL A 389 16.44 -11.46 -9.68
N LEU A 390 15.51 -11.27 -8.74
CA LEU A 390 14.98 -9.95 -8.40
C LEU A 390 16.02 -9.00 -7.81
N ASP A 391 17.01 -9.49 -7.07
CA ASP A 391 18.08 -8.65 -6.53
C ASP A 391 18.89 -7.97 -7.65
N GLY A 392 19.14 -8.70 -8.73
CA GLY A 392 19.79 -8.14 -9.93
C GLY A 392 18.93 -7.06 -10.61
N TYR A 393 17.61 -7.29 -10.71
CA TYR A 393 16.70 -6.27 -11.25
C TYR A 393 16.57 -5.05 -10.33
N ALA A 394 16.55 -5.24 -9.03
CA ALA A 394 16.55 -4.14 -8.07
C ALA A 394 17.75 -3.21 -8.29
N ALA A 395 18.96 -3.78 -8.37
CA ALA A 395 20.19 -3.02 -8.65
C ALA A 395 20.13 -2.28 -10.01
N LEU A 396 19.58 -2.91 -11.06
CA LEU A 396 19.42 -2.27 -12.37
C LEU A 396 18.42 -1.11 -12.33
N ILE A 397 17.31 -1.24 -11.60
CA ILE A 397 16.30 -0.18 -11.44
C ILE A 397 16.91 1.00 -10.69
N GLU A 398 17.62 0.76 -9.58
CA GLU A 398 18.28 1.80 -8.80
C GLU A 398 19.37 2.53 -9.60
N ALA A 399 20.09 1.81 -10.46
CA ALA A 399 21.07 2.38 -11.39
C ALA A 399 20.42 3.13 -12.59
N GLY A 400 19.09 3.10 -12.73
CA GLY A 400 18.39 3.73 -13.87
C GLY A 400 18.71 3.09 -15.21
N ALA A 401 18.91 1.77 -15.25
CA ALA A 401 19.26 1.00 -16.44
C ALA A 401 18.29 1.23 -17.61
N PRO A 402 18.76 1.14 -18.87
CA PRO A 402 17.90 1.24 -20.04
C PRO A 402 16.90 0.08 -20.12
N PHE A 403 15.80 0.30 -20.84
CA PHE A 403 14.79 -0.72 -21.11
C PHE A 403 14.72 -1.01 -22.62
N PRO A 404 14.62 -2.27 -23.07
CA PRO A 404 14.67 -3.51 -22.25
C PRO A 404 16.05 -3.73 -21.64
N PRO A 405 16.14 -4.38 -20.46
CA PRO A 405 17.42 -4.62 -19.80
C PRO A 405 18.25 -5.62 -20.59
N VAL A 406 19.57 -5.39 -20.66
CA VAL A 406 20.52 -6.37 -21.19
C VAL A 406 20.82 -7.35 -20.06
N LEU A 407 20.34 -8.60 -20.19
CA LEU A 407 20.50 -9.62 -19.17
C LEU A 407 21.74 -10.47 -19.43
N ASN A 408 22.66 -10.49 -18.47
CA ASN A 408 23.72 -11.48 -18.36
C ASN A 408 23.46 -12.49 -17.22
N ALA A 409 22.38 -12.34 -16.47
CA ALA A 409 22.06 -13.20 -15.35
C ALA A 409 21.12 -14.32 -15.81
N THR A 410 21.63 -15.49 -15.85
CA THR A 410 20.96 -16.67 -16.35
C THR A 410 20.47 -17.55 -15.21
N ASP A 411 19.18 -17.66 -15.03
CA ASP A 411 18.54 -18.89 -14.58
C ASP A 411 17.92 -19.66 -15.76
N GLY A 412 18.38 -19.39 -16.98
CA GLY A 412 17.95 -20.04 -18.23
C GLY A 412 18.12 -19.12 -19.44
N PRO A 413 18.17 -19.65 -20.69
CA PRO A 413 18.28 -18.85 -21.88
C PRO A 413 16.97 -18.06 -22.10
N GLY A 414 16.93 -16.84 -21.58
CA GLY A 414 15.81 -15.92 -21.78
C GLY A 414 15.93 -15.22 -23.13
N ARG A 415 14.92 -15.36 -23.96
CA ARG A 415 14.62 -14.43 -25.04
C ARG A 415 13.74 -13.33 -24.47
N ALA A 416 14.12 -12.07 -24.65
CA ALA A 416 13.23 -10.96 -24.35
C ALA A 416 12.16 -10.91 -25.45
N ASP A 417 11.01 -11.53 -25.22
CA ASP A 417 9.88 -11.44 -26.13
C ASP A 417 9.01 -10.23 -25.70
N PRO A 418 8.83 -9.21 -26.60
CA PRO A 418 7.96 -8.09 -26.32
C PRO A 418 6.52 -8.61 -26.09
N LEU A 419 5.92 -8.20 -24.99
CA LEU A 419 4.51 -8.46 -24.70
C LEU A 419 3.69 -7.23 -25.09
N ASP A 420 2.49 -7.43 -25.65
CA ASP A 420 1.60 -6.31 -25.97
C ASP A 420 1.20 -5.59 -24.67
N PRO A 421 1.56 -4.31 -24.49
CA PRO A 421 1.34 -3.59 -23.24
C PRO A 421 -0.09 -3.09 -23.13
N ALA A 422 -1.07 -3.98 -23.02
CA ALA A 422 -2.44 -3.60 -22.67
C ALA A 422 -2.52 -3.16 -21.20
N PHE A 423 -1.87 -2.04 -20.85
CA PHE A 423 -2.13 -1.35 -19.59
C PHE A 423 -3.46 -0.62 -19.72
N PRO A 424 -4.47 -0.90 -18.86
CA PRO A 424 -5.61 -0.02 -18.78
C PRO A 424 -5.08 1.37 -18.40
N ARG A 425 -5.31 2.38 -19.27
CA ARG A 425 -5.06 3.76 -18.88
C ARG A 425 -5.79 3.99 -17.57
N PRO A 426 -5.15 4.66 -16.57
CA PRO A 426 -5.90 5.11 -15.41
C PRO A 426 -7.12 5.84 -15.96
N ALA A 427 -8.31 5.40 -15.56
CA ALA A 427 -9.54 6.07 -15.93
C ALA A 427 -9.36 7.53 -15.50
N ASP A 428 -9.45 8.46 -16.47
CA ASP A 428 -9.57 9.88 -16.14
C ASP A 428 -10.70 9.98 -15.11
N PRO A 429 -10.50 10.73 -14.01
CA PRO A 429 -11.56 10.90 -13.03
C PRO A 429 -12.79 11.42 -13.77
N ALA A 430 -13.91 10.74 -13.59
CA ALA A 430 -15.16 11.13 -14.23
C ALA A 430 -15.42 12.61 -13.92
N PRO A 431 -15.73 13.47 -14.94
CA PRO A 431 -16.01 14.86 -14.69
C PRO A 431 -17.28 14.92 -13.83
N GLY A 432 -17.15 15.38 -12.58
CA GLY A 432 -18.27 15.60 -11.68
C GLY A 432 -18.27 14.85 -10.35
N ASP A 433 -17.15 14.31 -9.89
CA ASP A 433 -17.06 13.84 -8.50
C ASP A 433 -16.95 15.04 -7.55
N PRO A 434 -18.01 15.37 -6.76
CA PRO A 434 -18.01 16.52 -5.88
C PRO A 434 -17.11 16.39 -4.65
N SER A 435 -16.36 15.29 -4.52
CA SER A 435 -15.42 15.05 -3.41
C SER A 435 -13.99 15.51 -3.70
N MET A 436 -13.69 16.06 -4.88
CA MET A 436 -12.37 16.56 -5.24
C MET A 436 -12.30 18.09 -5.02
N PRO A 437 -11.36 18.58 -4.20
CA PRO A 437 -11.00 19.99 -4.22
C PRO A 437 -10.38 20.35 -5.57
N PRO A 438 -10.57 21.58 -6.09
CA PRO A 438 -10.05 21.98 -7.38
C PRO A 438 -8.53 21.83 -7.41
N THR A 439 -8.04 21.25 -8.49
CA THR A 439 -6.60 21.14 -8.77
C THR A 439 -6.03 22.57 -8.81
N PRO A 440 -5.00 22.92 -8.03
CA PRO A 440 -4.38 24.23 -8.14
C PRO A 440 -3.80 24.38 -9.56
N PRO A 441 -3.91 25.58 -10.17
CA PRO A 441 -3.35 25.82 -11.48
C PRO A 441 -1.85 25.53 -11.48
N ALA A 442 -1.37 24.89 -12.52
CA ALA A 442 0.05 24.64 -12.73
C ALA A 442 0.80 25.98 -12.62
N SER A 443 1.66 26.12 -11.62
CA SER A 443 2.56 27.25 -11.49
C SER A 443 3.44 27.28 -12.73
N SER A 444 3.22 28.29 -13.57
CA SER A 444 4.13 28.63 -14.67
C SER A 444 5.48 29.00 -14.06
N ALA A 445 6.48 28.18 -14.28
CA ALA A 445 7.86 28.50 -13.94
C ALA A 445 8.22 29.83 -14.63
N PRO A 446 8.84 30.80 -13.92
CA PRO A 446 9.30 32.01 -14.54
C PRO A 446 10.41 31.66 -15.54
N SER A 447 10.30 32.21 -16.76
CA SER A 447 11.34 32.15 -17.77
C SER A 447 12.63 32.77 -17.23
N PRO A 448 13.81 32.21 -17.51
CA PRO A 448 15.06 32.80 -17.06
C PRO A 448 15.23 34.16 -17.73
N GLN A 449 15.39 35.20 -16.92
CA GLN A 449 15.81 36.53 -17.39
C GLN A 449 17.27 36.45 -17.92
N PRO A 450 17.61 37.13 -18.99
CA PRO A 450 18.99 37.19 -19.46
C PRO A 450 19.85 38.01 -18.49
N ASP A 451 21.02 37.50 -18.18
CA ASP A 451 22.05 38.07 -17.34
C ASP A 451 22.59 39.41 -17.96
N PRO A 452 22.53 40.55 -17.27
CA PRO A 452 22.99 41.84 -17.79
C PRO A 452 24.52 42.04 -17.75
N SER A 453 25.34 41.01 -17.51
CA SER A 453 26.80 41.15 -17.32
C SER A 453 27.66 40.80 -18.55
N ALA A 454 27.09 40.65 -19.74
CA ALA A 454 27.85 40.39 -20.95
C ALA A 454 27.91 41.65 -21.84
N SER A 455 28.60 42.68 -21.39
CA SER A 455 29.02 43.84 -22.23
C SER A 455 30.37 44.34 -21.72
N SER A 456 31.37 44.14 -22.53
CA SER A 456 32.60 44.89 -22.77
C SER A 456 33.85 44.00 -22.82
N ALA A 457 34.19 43.58 -23.98
CA ALA A 457 35.60 43.32 -24.35
C ALA A 457 36.01 44.35 -25.38
N PRO A 458 37.13 45.06 -25.20
CA PRO A 458 37.62 45.98 -26.20
C PRO A 458 38.39 45.25 -27.32
N SER A 459 38.11 45.65 -28.56
CA SER A 459 38.91 45.35 -29.72
C SER A 459 40.33 45.88 -29.60
N VAL A 460 41.36 45.07 -29.84
CA VAL A 460 42.70 45.52 -30.17
C VAL A 460 43.04 44.98 -31.53
N LEU A 461 43.30 45.95 -32.40
CA LEU A 461 43.75 45.85 -33.77
C LEU A 461 45.18 45.30 -33.87
N ALA A 462 45.38 44.70 -35.01
CA ALA A 462 46.56 44.21 -35.72
C ALA A 462 47.83 45.05 -35.62
N GLY A 463 48.97 44.41 -35.77
CA GLY A 463 50.24 44.99 -36.17
C GLY A 463 51.36 43.98 -36.18
N HIS A 464 51.71 43.56 -37.41
CA HIS A 464 53.06 43.24 -37.96
C HIS A 464 54.19 42.81 -36.99
N GLU A 465 54.73 41.65 -37.09
CA GLU A 465 55.79 41.13 -38.02
C GLU A 465 55.87 39.62 -37.92
#